data_4f19f50effa946fdd4a670cd0428a20b
#
_entry.id   4f19f50effa946fdd4a670cd0428a20b
#
_cell.length_a   1.000
_cell.length_b   1.000
_cell.length_c   1.000
_cell.angle_alpha   90.00
_cell.angle_beta   90.00
_cell.angle_gamma   90.00
#
_symmetry.space_group_name_H-M   'P 1'
#
loop_
_entity.id
_entity.type
_entity.pdbx_description
1 polymer ?
#
loop_
_entity_poly.entity_id
_entity_poly.type
_entity_poly.pdbx_seq_one_letter_code
_entity_poly.pdbx_strand_id
1 'polypeptide(L)'
;MNENKNKKEPVEDAQFFPASLKLQQKVPMTNKNLNYILKDADSGIKKMSTDYITWVQNDILKLEEAFLALKRNPADKKEIDKVHWIAHDMKGQGGTFGYKLMTTVLDYLCTYLERQEVMSNDGLDVIQLHIEAAKTIINNRLTEDGGETGDQILLGLQKMINKKG
;
A
#
# COMPACT_ATOMS: atom_id res chain seq x y z
N MET A 1 47.25 -32.37 9.56
CA MET A 1 47.87 -31.26 8.81
C MET A 1 47.24 -31.26 7.43
N ASN A 2 46.26 -30.45 7.22
CA ASN A 2 45.72 -30.17 5.88
C ASN A 2 45.30 -28.68 5.88
N GLU A 3 46.22 -27.86 5.36
CA GLU A 3 46.00 -26.44 5.14
C GLU A 3 45.12 -26.26 3.90
N ASN A 4 43.89 -25.83 4.13
CA ASN A 4 42.98 -25.44 3.06
C ASN A 4 43.20 -23.96 2.71
N LYS A 5 44.05 -23.73 1.69
CA LYS A 5 44.33 -22.40 1.13
C LYS A 5 43.09 -21.94 0.34
N ASN A 6 42.31 -21.06 0.97
CA ASN A 6 41.23 -20.32 0.32
C ASN A 6 41.86 -19.28 -0.63
N LYS A 7 42.01 -19.60 -1.91
CA LYS A 7 42.36 -18.65 -2.96
C LYS A 7 41.13 -17.75 -3.22
N LYS A 8 41.21 -16.51 -2.77
CA LYS A 8 40.32 -15.45 -3.26
C LYS A 8 40.72 -15.16 -4.71
N GLU A 9 39.77 -15.37 -5.62
CA GLU A 9 39.89 -14.89 -6.99
C GLU A 9 39.98 -13.37 -7.00
N PRO A 10 40.81 -12.75 -7.84
CA PRO A 10 40.89 -11.30 -7.95
C PRO A 10 39.57 -10.78 -8.52
N VAL A 11 38.95 -9.83 -7.80
CA VAL A 11 37.80 -9.05 -8.28
C VAL A 11 38.33 -8.23 -9.46
N GLU A 12 37.80 -8.45 -10.67
CA GLU A 12 38.12 -7.62 -11.83
C GLU A 12 37.93 -6.14 -11.50
N ASP A 13 38.91 -5.33 -11.90
CA ASP A 13 38.95 -3.89 -11.66
C ASP A 13 37.65 -3.23 -12.14
N ALA A 14 36.80 -2.79 -11.21
CA ALA A 14 35.61 -2.04 -11.51
C ALA A 14 36.01 -0.72 -12.19
N GLN A 15 35.78 -0.58 -13.49
CA GLN A 15 36.01 0.65 -14.20
C GLN A 15 35.05 1.74 -13.72
N PHE A 16 35.57 2.76 -13.09
CA PHE A 16 34.81 3.91 -12.62
C PHE A 16 34.63 4.91 -13.78
N PHE A 17 33.43 5.01 -14.32
CA PHE A 17 33.10 6.02 -15.32
C PHE A 17 32.57 7.28 -14.61
N PRO A 18 33.23 8.46 -14.77
CA PRO A 18 32.72 9.69 -14.18
C PRO A 18 31.39 10.05 -14.83
N ALA A 19 30.42 10.51 -14.02
CA ALA A 19 29.11 10.93 -14.50
C ALA A 19 29.25 12.02 -15.56
N SER A 20 28.60 11.84 -16.70
CA SER A 20 28.65 12.83 -17.81
C SER A 20 27.84 14.08 -17.46
N LEU A 21 28.50 15.22 -17.27
CA LEU A 21 27.88 16.52 -17.04
C LEU A 21 27.26 17.15 -18.32
N LYS A 22 27.34 16.46 -19.46
CA LYS A 22 26.85 16.98 -20.76
C LYS A 22 25.34 17.31 -20.74
N LEU A 23 24.55 16.67 -19.93
CA LEU A 23 23.11 16.97 -19.79
C LEU A 23 22.88 18.27 -19.00
N GLN A 24 23.65 18.50 -17.93
CA GLN A 24 23.56 19.72 -17.12
C GLN A 24 24.00 20.95 -17.91
N GLN A 25 24.96 20.83 -18.85
CA GLN A 25 25.41 21.90 -19.69
C GLN A 25 24.42 22.26 -20.81
N LYS A 26 23.55 21.33 -21.20
CA LYS A 26 22.57 21.57 -22.31
C LYS A 26 21.24 22.14 -21.85
N VAL A 27 20.92 22.12 -20.56
CA VAL A 27 19.69 22.68 -20.01
C VAL A 27 20.04 23.74 -18.98
N PRO A 28 20.16 25.02 -19.36
CA PRO A 28 20.32 26.08 -18.39
C PRO A 28 19.05 26.14 -17.51
N MET A 29 19.17 25.69 -16.25
CA MET A 29 18.12 25.78 -15.27
C MET A 29 17.94 27.25 -14.87
N THR A 30 17.08 27.95 -15.57
CA THR A 30 16.63 29.29 -15.13
C THR A 30 15.51 29.11 -14.14
N ASN A 31 15.41 29.98 -13.10
CA ASN A 31 14.31 29.96 -12.12
C ASN A 31 12.92 29.93 -12.78
N LYS A 32 12.78 30.49 -13.99
CA LYS A 32 11.54 30.49 -14.74
C LYS A 32 11.18 29.09 -15.29
N ASN A 33 12.17 28.33 -15.76
CA ASN A 33 11.98 26.96 -16.24
C ASN A 33 11.72 26.01 -15.07
N LEU A 34 12.38 26.21 -13.93
CA LEU A 34 12.15 25.42 -12.73
C LEU A 34 10.72 25.61 -12.20
N ASN A 35 10.23 26.86 -12.12
CA ASN A 35 8.87 27.17 -11.68
C ASN A 35 7.80 26.59 -12.64
N TYR A 36 8.06 26.54 -13.94
CA TYR A 36 7.16 25.92 -14.90
C TYR A 36 7.11 24.39 -14.70
N ILE A 37 8.27 23.76 -14.57
CA ILE A 37 8.38 22.31 -14.33
C ILE A 37 7.70 21.93 -13.00
N LEU A 38 7.89 22.71 -11.94
CA LEU A 38 7.25 22.48 -10.65
C LEU A 38 5.72 22.62 -10.72
N LYS A 39 5.19 23.64 -11.43
CA LYS A 39 3.75 23.80 -11.64
C LYS A 39 3.13 22.67 -12.44
N ASP A 40 3.84 22.20 -13.48
CA ASP A 40 3.39 21.08 -14.31
C ASP A 40 3.39 19.78 -13.52
N ALA A 41 4.44 19.54 -12.71
CA ALA A 41 4.50 18.42 -11.78
C ALA A 41 3.38 18.47 -10.73
N ASP A 42 3.11 19.63 -10.11
CA ASP A 42 2.03 19.80 -9.14
C ASP A 42 0.65 19.54 -9.74
N SER A 43 0.42 20.01 -10.98
CA SER A 43 -0.85 19.73 -11.68
C SER A 43 -1.01 18.25 -12.04
N GLY A 44 0.08 17.60 -12.43
CA GLY A 44 0.13 16.15 -12.67
C GLY A 44 -0.19 15.35 -11.41
N ILE A 45 0.44 15.69 -10.29
CA ILE A 45 0.21 15.05 -8.99
C ILE A 45 -1.24 15.21 -8.52
N LYS A 46 -1.81 16.42 -8.65
CA LYS A 46 -3.23 16.68 -8.31
C LYS A 46 -4.19 15.86 -9.17
N LYS A 47 -3.93 15.74 -10.47
CA LYS A 47 -4.74 14.90 -11.36
C LYS A 47 -4.65 13.43 -10.97
N MET A 48 -3.44 12.93 -10.76
CA MET A 48 -3.22 11.53 -10.31
C MET A 48 -3.90 11.24 -8.97
N SER A 49 -3.88 12.19 -8.03
CA SER A 49 -4.59 12.05 -6.74
C SER A 49 -6.12 11.96 -6.91
N THR A 50 -6.69 12.71 -7.87
CA THR A 50 -8.13 12.63 -8.17
C THR A 50 -8.48 11.31 -8.84
N ASP A 51 -7.67 10.86 -9.78
CA ASP A 51 -7.83 9.58 -10.46
C ASP A 51 -7.71 8.41 -9.45
N TYR A 52 -6.77 8.50 -8.52
CA TYR A 52 -6.60 7.50 -7.45
C TYR A 52 -7.87 7.32 -6.60
N ILE A 53 -8.54 8.42 -6.19
CA ILE A 53 -9.78 8.32 -5.43
C ILE A 53 -10.83 7.50 -6.18
N THR A 54 -10.95 7.72 -7.48
CA THR A 54 -11.89 6.96 -8.32
C THR A 54 -11.49 5.48 -8.41
N TRP A 55 -10.21 5.19 -8.57
CA TRP A 55 -9.72 3.82 -8.65
C TRP A 55 -9.92 3.07 -7.33
N VAL A 56 -9.53 3.67 -6.22
CA VAL A 56 -9.67 3.03 -4.90
C VAL A 56 -11.14 2.85 -4.50
N GLN A 57 -12.05 3.74 -4.91
CA GLN A 57 -13.49 3.53 -4.70
C GLN A 57 -13.99 2.28 -5.44
N ASN A 58 -13.55 2.07 -6.70
CA ASN A 58 -13.86 0.86 -7.44
C ASN A 58 -13.26 -0.40 -6.80
N ASP A 59 -12.05 -0.30 -6.25
CA ASP A 59 -11.41 -1.43 -5.58
C ASP A 59 -12.08 -1.75 -4.24
N ILE A 60 -12.58 -0.74 -3.51
CA ILE A 60 -13.43 -0.95 -2.32
C ILE A 60 -14.72 -1.71 -2.71
N LEU A 61 -15.37 -1.37 -3.81
CA LEU A 61 -16.56 -2.11 -4.28
C LEU A 61 -16.22 -3.57 -4.58
N LYS A 62 -15.09 -3.84 -5.26
CA LYS A 62 -14.64 -5.22 -5.50
C LYS A 62 -14.35 -5.96 -4.20
N LEU A 63 -13.76 -5.27 -3.22
CA LEU A 63 -13.48 -5.83 -1.90
C LEU A 63 -14.78 -6.18 -1.17
N GLU A 64 -15.80 -5.33 -1.24
CA GLU A 64 -17.13 -5.59 -0.70
C GLU A 64 -17.81 -6.80 -1.38
N GLU A 65 -17.73 -6.89 -2.72
CA GLU A 65 -18.26 -8.04 -3.46
C GLU A 65 -17.58 -9.34 -3.06
N ALA A 66 -16.25 -9.34 -2.94
CA ALA A 66 -15.48 -10.51 -2.50
C ALA A 66 -15.85 -10.89 -1.05
N PHE A 67 -16.01 -9.91 -0.17
CA PHE A 67 -16.45 -10.13 1.21
C PHE A 67 -17.86 -10.73 1.28
N LEU A 68 -18.79 -10.27 0.45
CA LEU A 68 -20.14 -10.85 0.38
C LEU A 68 -20.12 -12.30 -0.13
N ALA A 69 -19.21 -12.65 -1.05
CA ALA A 69 -19.00 -14.02 -1.48
C ALA A 69 -18.45 -14.90 -0.36
N LEU A 70 -17.42 -14.41 0.36
CA LEU A 70 -16.85 -15.07 1.53
C LEU A 70 -17.91 -15.28 2.63
N LYS A 71 -18.75 -14.29 2.89
CA LYS A 71 -19.85 -14.39 3.87
C LYS A 71 -20.85 -15.51 3.56
N ARG A 72 -21.06 -15.83 2.28
CA ARG A 72 -21.89 -16.96 1.84
C ARG A 72 -21.18 -18.31 1.96
N ASN A 73 -19.87 -18.33 1.80
CA ASN A 73 -19.04 -19.54 1.82
C ASN A 73 -17.81 -19.35 2.72
N PRO A 74 -17.98 -19.21 4.05
CA PRO A 74 -16.88 -18.86 4.96
C PRO A 74 -15.82 -19.97 5.13
N ALA A 75 -16.11 -21.19 4.70
CA ALA A 75 -15.16 -22.29 4.69
C ALA A 75 -14.38 -22.45 3.38
N ASP A 76 -14.68 -21.62 2.36
CA ASP A 76 -13.95 -21.68 1.11
C ASP A 76 -12.70 -20.78 1.14
N LYS A 77 -11.54 -21.42 1.23
CA LYS A 77 -10.24 -20.75 1.25
C LYS A 77 -10.06 -19.82 0.04
N LYS A 78 -10.61 -20.16 -1.12
CA LYS A 78 -10.52 -19.33 -2.33
C LYS A 78 -11.19 -17.97 -2.14
N GLU A 79 -12.29 -17.91 -1.41
CA GLU A 79 -12.96 -16.64 -1.12
C GLU A 79 -12.15 -15.81 -0.11
N ILE A 80 -11.49 -16.45 0.87
CA ILE A 80 -10.54 -15.78 1.78
C ILE A 80 -9.37 -15.19 0.97
N ASP A 81 -8.76 -16.00 0.11
CA ASP A 81 -7.62 -15.59 -0.72
C ASP A 81 -8.00 -14.45 -1.69
N LYS A 82 -9.22 -14.44 -2.19
CA LYS A 82 -9.72 -13.36 -3.05
C LYS A 82 -9.82 -12.03 -2.29
N VAL A 83 -10.37 -12.03 -1.08
CA VAL A 83 -10.42 -10.84 -0.21
C VAL A 83 -8.99 -10.37 0.10
N HIS A 84 -8.10 -11.29 0.47
CA HIS A 84 -6.70 -11.00 0.74
C HIS A 84 -5.99 -10.37 -0.46
N TRP A 85 -6.15 -10.93 -1.67
CA TRP A 85 -5.51 -10.44 -2.87
C TRP A 85 -5.92 -9.00 -3.20
N ILE A 86 -7.22 -8.68 -3.14
CA ILE A 86 -7.72 -7.32 -3.39
C ILE A 86 -7.19 -6.34 -2.34
N ALA A 87 -7.22 -6.72 -1.06
CA ALA A 87 -6.70 -5.90 0.03
C ALA A 87 -5.19 -5.64 -0.13
N HIS A 88 -4.42 -6.66 -0.54
CA HIS A 88 -2.99 -6.55 -0.78
C HIS A 88 -2.66 -5.60 -1.93
N ASP A 89 -3.39 -5.65 -3.04
CA ASP A 89 -3.21 -4.75 -4.17
C ASP A 89 -3.50 -3.29 -3.75
N MET A 90 -4.62 -3.05 -3.08
CA MET A 90 -4.97 -1.73 -2.55
C MET A 90 -3.95 -1.21 -1.53
N LYS A 91 -3.39 -2.09 -0.67
CA LYS A 91 -2.31 -1.75 0.28
C LYS A 91 -1.10 -1.18 -0.44
N GLY A 92 -0.68 -1.81 -1.54
CA GLY A 92 0.48 -1.38 -2.33
C GLY A 92 0.30 0.01 -2.95
N GLN A 93 -0.92 0.39 -3.31
CA GLN A 93 -1.23 1.67 -3.94
C GLN A 93 -1.30 2.83 -2.94
N GLY A 94 -1.81 2.59 -1.73
CA GLY A 94 -2.10 3.63 -0.74
C GLY A 94 -0.92 4.56 -0.45
N GLY A 95 0.24 4.00 -0.16
CA GLY A 95 1.45 4.77 0.15
C GLY A 95 1.94 5.63 -1.02
N THR A 96 1.79 5.15 -2.26
CA THR A 96 2.20 5.87 -3.48
C THR A 96 1.40 7.16 -3.69
N PHE A 97 0.13 7.15 -3.30
CA PHE A 97 -0.77 8.31 -3.46
C PHE A 97 -0.96 9.13 -2.18
N GLY A 98 -0.12 8.92 -1.16
CA GLY A 98 -0.14 9.71 0.08
C GLY A 98 -1.21 9.27 1.08
N TYR A 99 -1.76 8.07 0.96
CA TYR A 99 -2.73 7.48 1.88
C TYR A 99 -2.06 6.38 2.74
N LYS A 100 -1.06 6.75 3.55
CA LYS A 100 -0.32 5.81 4.42
C LYS A 100 -1.24 5.07 5.39
N LEU A 101 -2.27 5.75 5.91
CA LEU A 101 -3.28 5.14 6.77
C LEU A 101 -4.01 3.99 6.07
N MET A 102 -4.35 4.13 4.78
CA MET A 102 -4.92 3.05 3.97
C MET A 102 -4.00 1.85 3.91
N THR A 103 -2.71 2.09 3.63
CA THR A 103 -1.69 1.03 3.63
C THR A 103 -1.65 0.28 4.96
N THR A 104 -1.65 1.00 6.09
CA THR A 104 -1.59 0.39 7.42
C THR A 104 -2.86 -0.42 7.75
N VAL A 105 -4.05 0.12 7.45
CA VAL A 105 -5.33 -0.56 7.66
C VAL A 105 -5.40 -1.86 6.86
N LEU A 106 -5.01 -1.82 5.60
CA LEU A 106 -5.05 -3.01 4.73
C LEU A 106 -3.93 -4.00 5.03
N ASP A 107 -2.80 -3.54 5.58
CA ASP A 107 -1.75 -4.43 6.09
C ASP A 107 -2.23 -5.26 7.29
N TYR A 108 -2.96 -4.65 8.22
CA TYR A 108 -3.60 -5.38 9.33
C TYR A 108 -4.59 -6.42 8.83
N LEU A 109 -5.41 -6.07 7.81
CA LEU A 109 -6.34 -7.01 7.21
C LEU A 109 -5.61 -8.18 6.53
N CYS A 110 -4.59 -7.91 5.72
CA CYS A 110 -3.80 -8.95 5.05
C CYS A 110 -3.16 -9.90 6.08
N THR A 111 -2.49 -9.34 7.10
CA THR A 111 -1.87 -10.13 8.17
C THR A 111 -2.88 -10.99 8.93
N TYR A 112 -4.09 -10.48 9.14
CA TYR A 112 -5.17 -11.25 9.74
C TYR A 112 -5.62 -12.41 8.86
N LEU A 113 -5.87 -12.16 7.55
CA LEU A 113 -6.37 -13.15 6.59
C LEU A 113 -5.37 -14.27 6.31
N GLU A 114 -4.06 -13.98 6.33
CA GLU A 114 -2.99 -14.97 6.13
C GLU A 114 -3.02 -16.11 7.14
N ARG A 115 -3.60 -15.90 8.32
CA ARG A 115 -3.69 -16.88 9.40
C ARG A 115 -4.98 -17.70 9.38
N GLN A 116 -5.90 -17.40 8.44
CA GLN A 116 -7.22 -18.00 8.39
C GLN A 116 -7.31 -19.10 7.34
N GLU A 117 -7.71 -20.31 7.75
CA GLU A 117 -8.08 -21.39 6.82
C GLU A 117 -9.61 -21.45 6.61
N VAL A 118 -10.35 -21.09 7.64
CA VAL A 118 -11.82 -21.01 7.64
C VAL A 118 -12.22 -19.72 8.35
N MET A 119 -13.18 -19.00 7.81
CA MET A 119 -13.63 -17.73 8.37
C MET A 119 -14.73 -17.95 9.41
N SER A 120 -14.50 -17.48 10.64
CA SER A 120 -15.52 -17.42 11.68
C SER A 120 -16.44 -16.20 11.53
N ASN A 121 -17.57 -16.18 12.23
CA ASN A 121 -18.41 -14.98 12.28
C ASN A 121 -17.65 -13.77 12.84
N ASP A 122 -16.83 -13.98 13.86
CA ASP A 122 -15.97 -12.92 14.43
C ASP A 122 -14.95 -12.43 13.39
N GLY A 123 -14.42 -13.33 12.57
CA GLY A 123 -13.53 -12.98 11.48
C GLY A 123 -14.22 -12.17 10.38
N LEU A 124 -15.47 -12.47 10.08
CA LEU A 124 -16.25 -11.66 9.13
C LEU A 124 -16.46 -10.23 9.67
N ASP A 125 -16.69 -10.06 10.97
CA ASP A 125 -16.81 -8.74 11.59
C ASP A 125 -15.47 -7.95 11.50
N VAL A 126 -14.33 -8.63 11.67
CA VAL A 126 -13.00 -8.03 11.50
C VAL A 126 -12.84 -7.49 10.07
N ILE A 127 -13.16 -8.29 9.06
CA ILE A 127 -13.06 -7.87 7.64
C ILE A 127 -13.97 -6.68 7.39
N GLN A 128 -15.22 -6.76 7.82
CA GLN A 128 -16.19 -5.68 7.63
C GLN A 128 -15.69 -4.36 8.22
N LEU A 129 -15.14 -4.38 9.42
CA LEU A 129 -14.61 -3.18 10.07
C LEU A 129 -13.44 -2.56 9.27
N HIS A 130 -12.57 -3.38 8.69
CA HIS A 130 -11.48 -2.89 7.84
C HIS A 130 -11.99 -2.25 6.54
N ILE A 131 -13.03 -2.82 5.92
CA ILE A 131 -13.68 -2.23 4.75
C ILE A 131 -14.30 -0.87 5.10
N GLU A 132 -15.01 -0.77 6.22
CA GLU A 132 -15.59 0.52 6.67
C GLU A 132 -14.50 1.56 7.01
N ALA A 133 -13.38 1.13 7.58
CA ALA A 133 -12.23 2.00 7.80
C ALA A 133 -11.66 2.52 6.47
N ALA A 134 -11.48 1.66 5.46
CA ALA A 134 -11.01 2.04 4.15
C ALA A 134 -11.96 3.06 3.47
N LYS A 135 -13.28 2.85 3.55
CA LYS A 135 -14.30 3.79 3.07
C LYS A 135 -14.20 5.14 3.79
N THR A 136 -14.04 5.11 5.10
CA THR A 136 -13.92 6.32 5.93
C THR A 136 -12.69 7.15 5.53
N ILE A 137 -11.55 6.49 5.32
CA ILE A 137 -10.30 7.12 4.88
C ILE A 137 -10.49 7.87 3.56
N ILE A 138 -11.09 7.22 2.57
CA ILE A 138 -11.27 7.82 1.24
C ILE A 138 -12.35 8.89 1.24
N ASN A 139 -13.48 8.66 1.87
CA ASN A 139 -14.59 9.62 1.91
C ASN A 139 -14.21 10.92 2.63
N ASN A 140 -13.40 10.83 3.68
CA ASN A 140 -12.91 11.99 4.43
C ASN A 140 -11.54 12.49 3.96
N ARG A 141 -10.97 11.88 2.91
CA ARG A 141 -9.66 12.23 2.34
C ARG A 141 -8.55 12.28 3.40
N LEU A 142 -8.51 11.29 4.27
CA LEU A 142 -7.51 11.18 5.32
C LEU A 142 -6.15 10.78 4.72
N THR A 143 -5.40 11.78 4.27
CA THR A 143 -4.06 11.61 3.71
C THR A 143 -3.02 11.34 4.80
N GLU A 144 -1.85 10.88 4.40
CA GLU A 144 -0.75 10.49 5.27
C GLU A 144 -1.21 9.44 6.31
N ASP A 145 -1.03 9.71 7.60
CA ASP A 145 -1.45 8.87 8.72
C ASP A 145 -2.87 9.16 9.22
N GLY A 146 -3.54 10.18 8.67
CA GLY A 146 -4.89 10.59 9.06
C GLY A 146 -4.97 11.34 10.39
N GLY A 147 -3.84 11.64 11.04
CA GLY A 147 -3.77 12.35 12.31
C GLY A 147 -4.56 11.67 13.42
N GLU A 148 -5.18 12.44 14.31
CA GLU A 148 -5.95 11.93 15.46
C GLU A 148 -7.07 10.94 15.04
N THR A 149 -7.74 11.23 13.94
CA THR A 149 -8.77 10.32 13.40
C THR A 149 -8.15 8.99 12.94
N GLY A 150 -6.96 9.04 12.32
CA GLY A 150 -6.22 7.86 11.94
C GLY A 150 -5.84 7.00 13.14
N ASP A 151 -5.33 7.62 14.20
CA ASP A 151 -4.99 6.93 15.45
C ASP A 151 -6.20 6.24 16.07
N GLN A 152 -7.37 6.87 16.07
CA GLN A 152 -8.61 6.29 16.59
C GLN A 152 -9.07 5.08 15.75
N ILE A 153 -8.97 5.18 14.42
CA ILE A 153 -9.27 4.06 13.52
C ILE A 153 -8.35 2.87 13.82
N LEU A 154 -7.04 3.09 13.85
CA LEU A 154 -6.07 2.02 14.11
C LEU A 154 -6.26 1.37 15.48
N LEU A 155 -6.51 2.16 16.51
CA LEU A 155 -6.79 1.65 17.86
C LEU A 155 -8.05 0.79 17.89
N GLY A 156 -9.10 1.19 17.17
CA GLY A 156 -10.34 0.43 17.04
C GLY A 156 -10.12 -0.93 16.36
N LEU A 157 -9.39 -0.93 15.25
CA LEU A 157 -9.05 -2.15 14.50
C LEU A 157 -8.20 -3.11 15.34
N GLN A 158 -7.16 -2.63 16.03
CA GLN A 158 -6.32 -3.46 16.89
C GLN A 158 -7.11 -4.09 18.03
N LYS A 159 -8.00 -3.34 18.68
CA LYS A 159 -8.88 -3.88 19.74
C LYS A 159 -9.79 -4.98 19.20
N MET A 160 -10.32 -4.83 17.99
CA MET A 160 -11.17 -5.83 17.36
C MET A 160 -10.39 -7.11 17.05
N ILE A 161 -9.22 -6.99 16.42
CA ILE A 161 -8.35 -8.13 16.10
C ILE A 161 -7.96 -8.87 17.39
N ASN A 162 -7.52 -8.16 18.43
CA ASN A 162 -7.10 -8.77 19.70
C ASN A 162 -8.24 -9.45 20.46
N LYS A 163 -9.49 -9.02 20.27
CA LYS A 163 -10.66 -9.59 20.95
C LYS A 163 -11.24 -10.80 20.21
N LYS A 164 -11.11 -10.84 18.89
CA LYS A 164 -11.81 -11.78 18.02
C LYS A 164 -10.86 -12.62 17.14
N GLY A 165 -9.54 -12.38 17.22
CA GLY A 165 -8.51 -13.03 16.41
C GLY A 165 -7.83 -14.24 17.06
#